data_21b46f33b47bdeadd8883ef6a7a19f51
#
_entry.id   21b46f33b47bdeadd8883ef6a7a19f51
#
_cell.length_a   1.000
_cell.length_b   1.000
_cell.length_c   1.000
_cell.angle_alpha   90.00
_cell.angle_beta   90.00
_cell.angle_gamma   90.00
#
_symmetry.space_group_name_H-M   'P 1'
#
loop_
_entity.id
_entity.type
_entity.pdbx_description
1 polymer ?
#
loop_
_entity_poly.entity_id
_entity_poly.type
_entity_poly.pdbx_seq_one_letter_code
_entity_poly.pdbx_strand_id
1 'polypeptide(L)'
;MRLLHVVTLVSDDGIFGGPPSVAVAQSAELAARGHDVTLMALWRGSGPAPDRIGSVRLRSRPARALLPGRGCIGLLHPLLVRDLWRAMGGADVVHVHAGRDLVSLAALAVAAVRRVPCVAQTHGMVEPRTALPVRLFDLLYLPLLRRARACCVLTGHERRLVARVLGPDGPPLRILPNGIRPGPPEPEPRRPRDPHVVFLARLHPRKRPEAFVEMARLVHQEMPEARFTLYGPDDGSLPAVRRLIDEGPAGVVRYGGALDPAEAHEAYRSAAVHVLASVNEPFGMTVIEALAAGTPVVCTDTCGIADELARRGAALVTDGSPQGMAAAVRRLLGDPELCARMARAGRRVVEDVYSIGAVADRLEEIYRGGGRDERTGGGGTDHAAREADGRPGQEPATPSPAP
;
A
#
# COMPACT_ATOMS: atom_id res chain seq x y z
N MET A 1 25.88 8.13 -5.64
CA MET A 1 25.83 6.73 -6.12
C MET A 1 25.12 6.68 -7.46
N ARG A 2 25.46 5.69 -8.30
CA ARG A 2 24.71 5.35 -9.52
C ARG A 2 23.70 4.27 -9.16
N LEU A 3 22.43 4.64 -9.17
CA LEU A 3 21.33 3.80 -8.72
C LEU A 3 20.48 3.37 -9.92
N LEU A 4 20.21 2.07 -10.01
CA LEU A 4 19.35 1.50 -11.04
C LEU A 4 18.08 0.97 -10.36
N HIS A 5 16.96 1.67 -10.53
CA HIS A 5 15.65 1.17 -10.12
C HIS A 5 15.02 0.36 -11.25
N VAL A 6 14.43 -0.77 -10.93
CA VAL A 6 13.74 -1.64 -11.90
C VAL A 6 12.32 -1.90 -11.41
N VAL A 7 11.34 -1.58 -12.25
CA VAL A 7 9.93 -1.88 -12.01
C VAL A 7 9.33 -2.55 -13.25
N THR A 8 8.31 -3.38 -13.06
CA THR A 8 7.77 -4.20 -14.12
C THR A 8 7.20 -3.40 -15.28
N LEU A 9 6.36 -2.40 -14.98
CA LEU A 9 5.61 -1.67 -16.00
C LEU A 9 5.37 -0.23 -15.56
N VAL A 10 5.48 0.70 -16.48
CA VAL A 10 5.07 2.09 -16.36
C VAL A 10 4.13 2.42 -17.52
N SER A 11 3.11 3.24 -17.29
CA SER A 11 2.11 3.64 -18.29
C SER A 11 1.82 5.14 -18.22
N ASP A 12 1.25 5.68 -19.30
CA ASP A 12 0.81 7.08 -19.40
C ASP A 12 -0.51 7.35 -18.67
N ASP A 13 -1.33 6.31 -18.46
CA ASP A 13 -2.65 6.40 -17.83
C ASP A 13 -2.65 6.26 -16.29
N GLY A 14 -1.51 5.97 -15.70
CA GLY A 14 -1.39 5.79 -14.25
C GLY A 14 -2.16 4.59 -13.66
N ILE A 15 -2.80 3.77 -14.51
CA ILE A 15 -3.69 2.66 -14.11
C ILE A 15 -2.99 1.63 -13.20
N PHE A 16 -1.67 1.48 -13.38
CA PHE A 16 -0.88 0.49 -12.64
C PHE A 16 -0.28 1.03 -11.33
N GLY A 17 -0.92 1.99 -10.68
CA GLY A 17 -0.54 2.62 -9.40
C GLY A 17 0.22 1.71 -8.40
N GLY A 18 0.55 2.17 -7.24
CA GLY A 18 1.32 1.37 -6.26
C GLY A 18 2.82 1.31 -6.62
N PRO A 19 3.39 0.14 -6.96
CA PRO A 19 4.84 0.01 -7.15
C PRO A 19 5.47 0.96 -8.16
N PRO A 20 4.90 1.22 -9.37
CA PRO A 20 5.45 2.19 -10.30
C PRO A 20 5.50 3.61 -9.75
N SER A 21 4.42 4.07 -9.13
CA SER A 21 4.37 5.42 -8.52
C SER A 21 5.39 5.56 -7.39
N VAL A 22 5.55 4.54 -6.57
CA VAL A 22 6.57 4.49 -5.51
C VAL A 22 7.97 4.51 -6.09
N ALA A 23 8.23 3.73 -7.15
CA ALA A 23 9.53 3.71 -7.83
C ALA A 23 9.91 5.09 -8.39
N VAL A 24 8.95 5.77 -9.03
CA VAL A 24 9.15 7.13 -9.55
C VAL A 24 9.42 8.12 -8.42
N ALA A 25 8.61 8.10 -7.34
CA ALA A 25 8.76 9.00 -6.21
C ALA A 25 10.11 8.84 -5.50
N GLN A 26 10.50 7.58 -5.20
CA GLN A 26 11.80 7.28 -4.60
C GLN A 26 12.97 7.69 -5.51
N SER A 27 12.87 7.38 -6.81
CA SER A 27 13.88 7.76 -7.79
C SER A 27 14.03 9.28 -7.91
N ALA A 28 12.94 10.02 -7.91
CA ALA A 28 12.94 11.48 -8.00
C ALA A 28 13.59 12.11 -6.77
N GLU A 29 13.27 11.62 -5.57
CA GLU A 29 13.85 12.13 -4.33
C GLU A 29 15.35 11.83 -4.25
N LEU A 30 15.77 10.61 -4.58
CA LEU A 30 17.19 10.25 -4.61
C LEU A 30 17.97 11.06 -5.66
N ALA A 31 17.37 11.34 -6.83
CA ALA A 31 17.98 12.21 -7.82
C ALA A 31 18.12 13.66 -7.32
N ALA A 32 17.12 14.18 -6.60
CA ALA A 32 17.17 15.51 -5.98
C ALA A 32 18.29 15.62 -4.90
N ARG A 33 18.65 14.49 -4.29
CA ARG A 33 19.77 14.38 -3.33
C ARG A 33 21.14 14.16 -3.99
N GLY A 34 21.23 14.28 -5.32
CA GLY A 34 22.48 14.21 -6.07
C GLY A 34 22.93 12.80 -6.44
N HIS A 35 22.07 11.78 -6.37
CA HIS A 35 22.35 10.47 -6.93
C HIS A 35 22.11 10.44 -8.44
N ASP A 36 22.89 9.68 -9.21
CA ASP A 36 22.61 9.38 -10.62
C ASP A 36 21.63 8.21 -10.69
N VAL A 37 20.35 8.53 -10.87
CA VAL A 37 19.27 7.55 -10.82
C VAL A 37 18.71 7.29 -12.22
N THR A 38 18.64 6.00 -12.58
CA THR A 38 17.97 5.54 -13.79
C THR A 38 16.85 4.57 -13.40
N LEU A 39 15.64 4.81 -13.89
CA LEU A 39 14.50 3.91 -13.79
C LEU A 39 14.40 3.06 -15.05
N MET A 40 14.33 1.74 -14.91
CA MET A 40 14.10 0.81 -16.02
C MET A 40 12.77 0.08 -15.85
N ALA A 41 12.00 0.01 -16.96
CA ALA A 41 10.67 -0.59 -16.94
C ALA A 41 10.26 -1.07 -18.34
N LEU A 42 9.18 -1.84 -18.42
CA LEU A 42 8.39 -1.92 -19.63
C LEU A 42 7.49 -0.68 -19.73
N TRP A 43 7.16 -0.30 -20.97
CA TRP A 43 6.28 0.83 -21.26
C TRP A 43 4.98 0.36 -21.90
N ARG A 44 3.87 0.89 -21.41
CA ARG A 44 2.54 0.76 -22.02
C ARG A 44 1.90 2.13 -22.08
N GLY A 45 1.69 2.64 -23.27
CA GLY A 45 1.07 3.94 -23.50
C GLY A 45 0.61 4.07 -24.94
N SER A 46 -0.13 5.14 -25.23
CA SER A 46 -0.66 5.47 -26.55
C SER A 46 0.41 5.94 -27.55
N GLY A 47 1.58 6.31 -27.04
CA GLY A 47 2.70 6.84 -27.81
C GLY A 47 4.06 6.20 -27.43
N PRO A 48 5.15 6.72 -28.02
CA PRO A 48 6.49 6.30 -27.66
C PRO A 48 6.76 6.61 -26.18
N ALA A 49 7.56 5.75 -25.55
CA ALA A 49 7.98 5.98 -24.18
C ALA A 49 8.78 7.28 -24.05
N PRO A 50 8.51 8.11 -23.02
CA PRO A 50 9.33 9.26 -22.75
C PRO A 50 10.72 8.86 -22.24
N ASP A 51 11.72 9.69 -22.48
CA ASP A 51 13.07 9.48 -21.92
C ASP A 51 13.16 9.82 -20.42
N ARG A 52 12.15 10.51 -19.89
CA ARG A 52 12.06 10.95 -18.50
C ARG A 52 10.62 10.91 -17.99
N ILE A 53 10.48 10.67 -16.69
CA ILE A 53 9.24 10.88 -15.94
C ILE A 53 9.58 11.91 -14.86
N GLY A 54 9.08 13.15 -15.04
CA GLY A 54 9.52 14.27 -14.21
C GLY A 54 11.03 14.45 -14.28
N SER A 55 11.71 14.45 -13.14
CA SER A 55 13.18 14.54 -13.04
C SER A 55 13.92 13.22 -13.28
N VAL A 56 13.23 12.07 -13.31
CA VAL A 56 13.84 10.74 -13.38
C VAL A 56 14.11 10.32 -14.81
N ARG A 57 15.35 9.86 -15.11
CA ARG A 57 15.69 9.25 -16.40
C ARG A 57 14.99 7.91 -16.53
N LEU A 58 14.20 7.73 -17.58
CA LEU A 58 13.54 6.45 -17.90
C LEU A 58 14.28 5.75 -19.05
N ARG A 59 14.57 4.48 -18.86
CA ARG A 59 14.96 3.54 -19.93
C ARG A 59 13.93 2.44 -20.01
N SER A 60 13.20 2.36 -21.10
CA SER A 60 12.11 1.42 -21.23
C SER A 60 12.10 0.67 -22.55
N ARG A 61 11.30 -0.39 -22.58
CA ARG A 61 10.97 -1.15 -23.79
C ARG A 61 9.46 -1.34 -23.86
N PRO A 62 8.88 -1.42 -25.04
CA PRO A 62 7.45 -1.72 -25.17
C PRO A 62 7.08 -3.02 -24.42
N ALA A 63 5.96 -2.99 -23.70
CA ALA A 63 5.47 -4.17 -23.00
C ALA A 63 5.05 -5.26 -24.01
N ARG A 64 5.58 -6.47 -23.85
CA ARG A 64 5.21 -7.64 -24.65
C ARG A 64 4.77 -8.76 -23.73
N ALA A 65 3.64 -9.39 -24.06
CA ALA A 65 3.18 -10.57 -23.35
C ALA A 65 3.91 -11.81 -23.86
N LEU A 66 4.89 -12.30 -23.10
CA LEU A 66 5.51 -13.60 -23.37
C LEU A 66 4.64 -14.76 -22.87
N LEU A 67 3.85 -14.53 -21.82
CA LEU A 67 2.85 -15.47 -21.30
C LEU A 67 1.48 -14.82 -21.42
N PRO A 68 0.74 -15.06 -22.51
CA PRO A 68 -0.60 -14.51 -22.72
C PRO A 68 -1.57 -14.93 -21.60
N GLY A 69 -2.52 -14.06 -21.26
CA GLY A 69 -3.51 -14.32 -20.20
C GLY A 69 -3.01 -14.20 -18.75
N ARG A 70 -1.73 -13.86 -18.53
CA ARG A 70 -1.12 -13.72 -17.19
C ARG A 70 -0.98 -12.26 -16.73
N GLY A 71 -1.63 -11.31 -17.40
CA GLY A 71 -1.55 -9.89 -17.04
C GLY A 71 -0.11 -9.37 -16.99
N CYS A 72 0.21 -8.55 -15.99
CA CYS A 72 1.57 -8.01 -15.84
C CYS A 72 2.63 -9.05 -15.51
N ILE A 73 2.24 -10.21 -14.92
CA ILE A 73 3.18 -11.29 -14.55
C ILE A 73 3.93 -11.84 -15.76
N GLY A 74 3.23 -11.97 -16.90
CA GLY A 74 3.76 -12.55 -18.13
C GLY A 74 4.45 -11.56 -19.07
N LEU A 75 4.63 -10.31 -18.68
CA LEU A 75 5.26 -9.28 -19.51
C LEU A 75 6.77 -9.35 -19.43
N LEU A 76 7.42 -9.35 -20.59
CA LEU A 76 8.86 -9.16 -20.74
C LEU A 76 9.17 -8.73 -22.18
N HIS A 77 10.23 -7.97 -22.35
CA HIS A 77 10.83 -7.69 -23.66
C HIS A 77 12.27 -8.23 -23.67
N PRO A 78 12.67 -9.11 -24.61
CA PRO A 78 14.01 -9.73 -24.58
C PRO A 78 15.16 -8.71 -24.56
N LEU A 79 15.02 -7.59 -25.28
CA LEU A 79 16.02 -6.53 -25.25
C LEU A 79 16.11 -5.81 -23.91
N LEU A 80 15.08 -5.86 -23.05
CA LEU A 80 15.17 -5.32 -21.70
C LEU A 80 16.23 -6.06 -20.88
N VAL A 81 16.34 -7.38 -21.04
CA VAL A 81 17.36 -8.18 -20.33
C VAL A 81 18.77 -7.74 -20.73
N ARG A 82 19.00 -7.50 -22.04
CA ARG A 82 20.27 -6.97 -22.55
C ARG A 82 20.55 -5.56 -22.00
N ASP A 83 19.52 -4.71 -21.93
CA ASP A 83 19.67 -3.35 -21.43
C ASP A 83 19.93 -3.35 -19.91
N LEU A 84 19.27 -4.24 -19.13
CA LEU A 84 19.57 -4.50 -17.72
C LEU A 84 21.03 -4.93 -17.54
N TRP A 85 21.51 -5.89 -18.35
CA TRP A 85 22.89 -6.35 -18.32
C TRP A 85 23.88 -5.20 -18.48
N ARG A 86 23.63 -4.31 -19.44
CA ARG A 86 24.50 -3.15 -19.71
C ARG A 86 24.43 -2.11 -18.59
N ALA A 87 23.22 -1.77 -18.14
CA ALA A 87 23.01 -0.76 -17.13
C ALA A 87 23.61 -1.16 -15.77
N MET A 88 23.47 -2.44 -15.39
CA MET A 88 24.03 -2.98 -14.16
C MET A 88 25.56 -2.98 -14.12
N GLY A 89 26.24 -2.93 -15.28
CA GLY A 89 27.69 -2.85 -15.35
C GLY A 89 28.29 -1.56 -14.79
N GLY A 90 27.47 -0.54 -14.67
CA GLY A 90 27.88 0.75 -14.11
C GLY A 90 27.14 1.15 -12.84
N ALA A 91 26.22 0.34 -12.35
CA ALA A 91 25.44 0.65 -11.16
C ALA A 91 26.18 0.27 -9.87
N ASP A 92 26.12 1.16 -8.86
CA ASP A 92 26.64 0.87 -7.53
C ASP A 92 25.62 0.01 -6.74
N VAL A 93 24.31 0.21 -6.97
CA VAL A 93 23.21 -0.57 -6.40
C VAL A 93 22.07 -0.71 -7.40
N VAL A 94 21.46 -1.88 -7.42
CA VAL A 94 20.22 -2.16 -8.16
C VAL A 94 19.08 -2.29 -7.16
N HIS A 95 18.01 -1.51 -7.32
CA HIS A 95 16.79 -1.62 -6.53
C HIS A 95 15.68 -2.21 -7.40
N VAL A 96 15.25 -3.43 -7.09
CA VAL A 96 14.19 -4.13 -7.80
C VAL A 96 12.88 -3.98 -7.02
N HIS A 97 11.87 -3.33 -7.63
CA HIS A 97 10.50 -3.33 -7.14
C HIS A 97 9.86 -4.67 -7.48
N ALA A 98 10.05 -5.63 -6.58
CA ALA A 98 9.99 -7.04 -6.85
C ALA A 98 8.57 -7.62 -6.69
N GLY A 99 8.00 -8.06 -7.81
CA GLY A 99 6.82 -8.93 -7.86
C GLY A 99 7.19 -10.35 -8.32
N ARG A 100 6.18 -11.24 -8.32
CA ARG A 100 6.32 -12.53 -9.02
C ARG A 100 6.04 -12.36 -10.50
N ASP A 101 6.95 -11.70 -11.21
CA ASP A 101 6.84 -11.39 -12.64
C ASP A 101 8.19 -11.59 -13.36
N LEU A 102 8.14 -11.67 -14.67
CA LEU A 102 9.32 -11.99 -15.50
C LEU A 102 10.36 -10.86 -15.51
N VAL A 103 9.98 -9.59 -15.35
CA VAL A 103 10.92 -8.47 -15.30
C VAL A 103 11.70 -8.51 -13.97
N SER A 104 11.00 -8.72 -12.85
CA SER A 104 11.63 -8.89 -11.54
C SER A 104 12.57 -10.10 -11.51
N LEU A 105 12.14 -11.23 -12.08
CA LEU A 105 12.97 -12.44 -12.22
C LEU A 105 14.24 -12.16 -13.02
N ALA A 106 14.11 -11.51 -14.19
CA ALA A 106 15.24 -11.17 -15.05
C ALA A 106 16.19 -10.19 -14.35
N ALA A 107 15.67 -9.17 -13.67
CA ALA A 107 16.49 -8.19 -12.96
C ALA A 107 17.30 -8.84 -11.82
N LEU A 108 16.66 -9.69 -11.01
CA LEU A 108 17.33 -10.43 -9.93
C LEU A 108 18.39 -11.39 -10.49
N ALA A 109 18.09 -12.11 -11.60
CA ALA A 109 19.02 -13.00 -12.25
C ALA A 109 20.27 -12.26 -12.78
N VAL A 110 20.06 -11.15 -13.51
CA VAL A 110 21.15 -10.33 -14.02
C VAL A 110 22.00 -9.75 -12.90
N ALA A 111 21.37 -9.23 -11.82
CA ALA A 111 22.09 -8.71 -10.66
C ALA A 111 22.95 -9.78 -9.99
N ALA A 112 22.42 -11.00 -9.83
CA ALA A 112 23.13 -12.14 -9.24
C ALA A 112 24.33 -12.57 -10.09
N VAL A 113 24.18 -12.68 -11.43
CA VAL A 113 25.28 -13.07 -12.33
C VAL A 113 26.35 -11.99 -12.40
N ARG A 114 25.96 -10.73 -12.45
CA ARG A 114 26.89 -9.60 -12.48
C ARG A 114 27.47 -9.23 -11.11
N ARG A 115 26.99 -9.84 -10.05
CA ARG A 115 27.40 -9.59 -8.67
C ARG A 115 27.26 -8.13 -8.25
N VAL A 116 26.21 -7.45 -8.75
CA VAL A 116 25.88 -6.08 -8.35
C VAL A 116 25.05 -6.15 -7.06
N PRO A 117 25.34 -5.31 -6.03
CA PRO A 117 24.50 -5.22 -4.84
C PRO A 117 23.04 -4.95 -5.21
N CYS A 118 22.15 -5.86 -4.82
CA CYS A 118 20.72 -5.79 -5.16
C CYS A 118 19.89 -5.64 -3.89
N VAL A 119 19.00 -4.65 -3.87
CA VAL A 119 17.94 -4.48 -2.88
C VAL A 119 16.62 -4.79 -3.55
N ALA A 120 15.79 -5.62 -2.92
CA ALA A 120 14.46 -5.95 -3.42
C ALA A 120 13.39 -5.31 -2.53
N GLN A 121 12.36 -4.70 -3.12
CA GLN A 121 11.19 -4.16 -2.39
C GLN A 121 9.92 -4.86 -2.86
N THR A 122 9.20 -5.52 -1.96
CA THR A 122 8.14 -6.50 -2.33
C THR A 122 6.73 -5.92 -2.45
N HIS A 123 6.46 -4.75 -1.87
CA HIS A 123 5.20 -4.01 -2.00
C HIS A 123 3.91 -4.83 -1.69
N GLY A 124 3.98 -5.82 -0.81
CA GLY A 124 2.85 -6.71 -0.54
C GLY A 124 2.59 -7.76 -1.63
N MET A 125 3.48 -7.89 -2.63
CA MET A 125 3.26 -8.82 -3.75
C MET A 125 3.86 -10.22 -3.51
N VAL A 126 4.70 -10.39 -2.48
CA VAL A 126 5.39 -11.66 -2.18
C VAL A 126 4.81 -12.26 -0.90
N GLU A 127 3.66 -12.90 -1.04
CA GLU A 127 2.94 -13.58 0.05
C GLU A 127 3.01 -15.10 -0.11
N PRO A 128 2.80 -15.89 0.95
CA PRO A 128 2.64 -17.34 0.84
C PRO A 128 1.48 -17.69 -0.10
N ARG A 129 1.75 -18.52 -1.10
CA ARG A 129 0.74 -19.00 -2.05
C ARG A 129 0.94 -20.49 -2.33
N THR A 130 -0.15 -21.23 -2.44
CA THR A 130 -0.14 -22.69 -2.61
C THR A 130 -0.35 -23.12 -4.06
N ALA A 131 -0.81 -22.22 -4.95
CA ALA A 131 -1.08 -22.54 -6.34
C ALA A 131 0.16 -23.08 -7.07
N LEU A 132 0.01 -24.20 -7.77
CA LEU A 132 1.12 -24.89 -8.46
C LEU A 132 1.92 -23.97 -9.40
N PRO A 133 1.32 -23.09 -10.25
CA PRO A 133 2.09 -22.20 -11.09
C PRO A 133 2.98 -21.23 -10.30
N VAL A 134 2.54 -20.80 -9.11
CA VAL A 134 3.35 -19.93 -8.23
C VAL A 134 4.51 -20.72 -7.64
N ARG A 135 4.27 -21.94 -7.18
CA ARG A 135 5.33 -22.82 -6.65
C ARG A 135 6.42 -23.11 -7.69
N LEU A 136 6.02 -23.37 -8.94
CA LEU A 136 6.97 -23.57 -10.03
C LEU A 136 7.78 -22.32 -10.32
N PHE A 137 7.13 -21.14 -10.32
CA PHE A 137 7.84 -19.87 -10.51
C PHE A 137 8.81 -19.61 -9.35
N ASP A 138 8.39 -19.92 -8.11
CA ASP A 138 9.19 -19.72 -6.91
C ASP A 138 10.45 -20.59 -6.87
N LEU A 139 10.51 -21.72 -7.59
CA LEU A 139 11.74 -22.53 -7.73
C LEU A 139 12.92 -21.73 -8.35
N LEU A 140 12.61 -20.79 -9.25
CA LEU A 140 13.61 -19.92 -9.86
C LEU A 140 13.71 -18.57 -9.13
N TYR A 141 12.59 -18.04 -8.70
CA TYR A 141 12.49 -16.70 -8.16
C TYR A 141 13.07 -16.56 -6.75
N LEU A 142 12.72 -17.47 -5.81
CA LEU A 142 13.15 -17.36 -4.43
C LEU A 142 14.65 -17.54 -4.23
N PRO A 143 15.37 -18.47 -4.91
CA PRO A 143 16.82 -18.53 -4.82
C PRO A 143 17.53 -17.25 -5.25
N LEU A 144 16.98 -16.54 -6.24
CA LEU A 144 17.51 -15.24 -6.66
C LEU A 144 17.18 -14.13 -5.67
N LEU A 145 15.95 -14.12 -5.16
CA LEU A 145 15.53 -13.13 -4.16
C LEU A 145 16.34 -13.29 -2.84
N ARG A 146 16.67 -14.53 -2.44
CA ARG A 146 17.54 -14.80 -1.29
C ARG A 146 18.96 -14.25 -1.43
N ARG A 147 19.44 -14.01 -2.67
CA ARG A 147 20.73 -13.38 -2.93
C ARG A 147 20.72 -11.86 -2.85
N ALA A 148 19.56 -11.25 -2.66
CA ALA A 148 19.49 -9.81 -2.43
C ALA A 148 20.25 -9.42 -1.17
N ARG A 149 20.89 -8.25 -1.19
CA ARG A 149 21.58 -7.69 -0.03
C ARG A 149 20.63 -7.38 1.13
N ALA A 150 19.42 -6.94 0.78
CA ALA A 150 18.32 -6.67 1.68
C ALA A 150 16.98 -6.84 0.94
N CYS A 151 15.93 -7.20 1.67
CA CYS A 151 14.58 -7.20 1.17
C CYS A 151 13.75 -6.18 1.97
N CYS A 152 13.24 -5.16 1.28
CA CYS A 152 12.40 -4.12 1.84
C CYS A 152 10.94 -4.55 1.80
N VAL A 153 10.26 -4.37 2.91
CA VAL A 153 8.85 -4.67 3.13
C VAL A 153 8.14 -3.44 3.68
N LEU A 154 6.86 -3.25 3.38
CA LEU A 154 6.13 -2.03 3.73
C LEU A 154 5.82 -1.95 5.23
N THR A 155 5.55 -3.09 5.86
CA THR A 155 4.99 -3.15 7.22
C THR A 155 5.50 -4.38 7.99
N GLY A 156 5.31 -4.36 9.31
CA GLY A 156 5.58 -5.53 10.15
C GLY A 156 4.74 -6.76 9.77
N HIS A 157 3.51 -6.56 9.27
CA HIS A 157 2.68 -7.64 8.76
C HIS A 157 3.30 -8.28 7.52
N GLU A 158 3.66 -7.49 6.51
CA GLU A 158 4.33 -7.99 5.31
C GLU A 158 5.67 -8.67 5.66
N ARG A 159 6.43 -8.12 6.62
CA ARG A 159 7.66 -8.76 7.10
C ARG A 159 7.45 -10.19 7.54
N ARG A 160 6.39 -10.46 8.33
CA ARG A 160 6.07 -11.83 8.76
C ARG A 160 5.72 -12.75 7.60
N LEU A 161 4.98 -12.25 6.61
CA LEU A 161 4.60 -13.02 5.41
C LEU A 161 5.82 -13.33 4.53
N VAL A 162 6.65 -12.33 4.26
CA VAL A 162 7.86 -12.49 3.45
C VAL A 162 8.88 -13.40 4.15
N ALA A 163 9.03 -13.29 5.47
CA ALA A 163 9.88 -14.19 6.25
C ALA A 163 9.47 -15.67 6.10
N ARG A 164 8.16 -15.97 6.09
CA ARG A 164 7.65 -17.33 5.84
C ARG A 164 7.99 -17.85 4.44
N VAL A 165 7.95 -16.96 3.43
CA VAL A 165 8.26 -17.30 2.03
C VAL A 165 9.75 -17.54 1.83
N LEU A 166 10.59 -16.68 2.40
CA LEU A 166 12.05 -16.73 2.23
C LEU A 166 12.71 -17.79 3.11
N GLY A 167 12.10 -18.10 4.26
CA GLY A 167 12.72 -19.00 5.25
C GLY A 167 13.90 -18.36 5.98
N PRO A 168 14.64 -19.16 6.76
CA PRO A 168 15.75 -18.68 7.61
C PRO A 168 16.94 -18.13 6.81
N ASP A 169 17.16 -18.65 5.61
CA ASP A 169 18.27 -18.27 4.74
C ASP A 169 17.96 -17.01 3.89
N GLY A 170 16.86 -16.33 4.18
CA GLY A 170 16.46 -15.09 3.49
C GLY A 170 17.40 -13.92 3.81
N PRO A 171 17.44 -12.89 2.94
CA PRO A 171 18.21 -11.68 3.22
C PRO A 171 17.66 -10.92 4.43
N PRO A 172 18.40 -9.97 5.01
CA PRO A 172 17.86 -9.07 6.02
C PRO A 172 16.59 -8.40 5.54
N LEU A 173 15.52 -8.45 6.36
CA LEU A 173 14.25 -7.78 6.09
C LEU A 173 14.26 -6.38 6.72
N ARG A 174 14.00 -5.36 5.92
CA ARG A 174 13.98 -3.94 6.32
C ARG A 174 12.59 -3.37 6.12
N ILE A 175 12.01 -2.73 7.14
CA ILE A 175 10.75 -2.01 6.98
C ILE A 175 11.06 -0.70 6.23
N LEU A 176 10.50 -0.59 5.03
CA LEU A 176 10.56 0.57 4.17
C LEU A 176 9.14 0.91 3.73
N PRO A 177 8.46 1.83 4.41
CA PRO A 177 7.11 2.23 4.04
C PRO A 177 7.10 2.97 2.70
N ASN A 178 5.92 3.08 2.08
CA ASN A 178 5.77 4.01 0.98
C ASN A 178 5.83 5.45 1.50
N GLY A 179 6.42 6.33 0.71
CA GLY A 179 6.53 7.75 1.03
C GLY A 179 5.62 8.60 0.17
N ILE A 180 5.18 9.71 0.73
CA ILE A 180 4.51 10.78 -0.01
C ILE A 180 5.34 12.07 0.12
N ARG A 181 5.13 13.01 -0.81
CA ARG A 181 5.62 14.38 -0.67
C ARG A 181 4.57 15.15 0.13
N PRO A 182 4.83 15.51 1.40
CA PRO A 182 3.92 16.36 2.14
C PRO A 182 3.73 17.68 1.39
N GLY A 183 2.50 18.19 1.37
CA GLY A 183 2.25 19.57 0.98
C GLY A 183 2.92 20.56 1.93
N PRO A 184 2.93 21.85 1.62
CA PRO A 184 3.38 22.87 2.54
C PRO A 184 2.55 22.78 3.85
N PRO A 185 3.17 23.11 5.01
CA PRO A 185 2.44 23.13 6.27
C PRO A 185 1.24 24.08 6.16
N GLU A 186 0.04 23.52 6.22
CA GLU A 186 -1.16 24.34 6.25
C GLU A 186 -1.51 24.75 7.68
N PRO A 187 -1.96 25.98 7.90
CA PRO A 187 -2.46 26.41 9.19
C PRO A 187 -3.63 25.54 9.63
N GLU A 188 -3.69 25.22 10.93
CA GLU A 188 -4.82 24.49 11.49
C GLU A 188 -6.15 25.21 11.13
N PRO A 189 -7.20 24.46 10.78
CA PRO A 189 -8.49 25.08 10.49
C PRO A 189 -8.96 25.86 11.73
N ARG A 190 -9.22 27.14 11.54
CA ARG A 190 -9.71 28.03 12.64
C ARG A 190 -11.12 27.73 13.08
N ARG A 191 -11.86 26.89 12.35
CA ARG A 191 -13.24 26.49 12.62
C ARG A 191 -13.37 24.96 12.48
N PRO A 192 -14.32 24.34 13.21
CA PRO A 192 -14.68 22.96 12.94
C PRO A 192 -15.05 22.81 11.45
N ARG A 193 -14.58 21.74 10.84
CA ARG A 193 -14.96 21.42 9.46
C ARG A 193 -16.44 21.01 9.43
N ASP A 194 -17.12 21.31 8.33
CA ASP A 194 -18.44 20.75 8.08
C ASP A 194 -18.40 19.21 8.27
N PRO A 195 -19.46 18.58 8.79
CA PRO A 195 -19.48 17.14 9.07
C PRO A 195 -19.53 16.33 7.77
N HIS A 196 -18.47 16.47 6.94
CA HIS A 196 -18.30 15.79 5.67
C HIS A 196 -17.29 14.65 5.80
N VAL A 197 -17.73 13.45 5.53
CA VAL A 197 -16.96 12.20 5.60
C VAL A 197 -16.67 11.69 4.21
N VAL A 198 -15.41 11.40 3.92
CA VAL A 198 -14.99 10.97 2.57
C VAL A 198 -14.42 9.56 2.58
N PHE A 199 -14.75 8.82 1.53
CA PHE A 199 -14.06 7.62 1.09
C PHE A 199 -13.33 7.94 -0.21
N LEU A 200 -12.05 7.59 -0.32
CA LEU A 200 -11.27 7.83 -1.51
C LEU A 200 -10.42 6.60 -1.82
N ALA A 201 -10.89 5.79 -2.77
CA ALA A 201 -10.19 4.61 -3.27
C ALA A 201 -10.89 4.12 -4.55
N ARG A 202 -10.23 3.26 -5.35
CA ARG A 202 -10.92 2.52 -6.42
C ARG A 202 -12.11 1.75 -5.84
N LEU A 203 -13.24 1.76 -6.53
CA LEU A 203 -14.43 1.04 -6.08
C LEU A 203 -14.32 -0.46 -6.40
N HIS A 204 -13.43 -1.12 -5.66
CA HIS A 204 -13.12 -2.55 -5.77
C HIS A 204 -13.66 -3.29 -4.53
N PRO A 205 -14.14 -4.55 -4.64
CA PRO A 205 -14.69 -5.30 -3.49
C PRO A 205 -13.78 -5.32 -2.25
N ARG A 206 -12.45 -5.41 -2.41
CA ARG A 206 -11.50 -5.35 -1.30
C ARG A 206 -11.51 -4.00 -0.56
N LYS A 207 -11.90 -2.92 -1.25
CA LYS A 207 -12.01 -1.58 -0.64
C LYS A 207 -13.31 -1.38 0.10
N ARG A 208 -14.29 -2.26 -0.11
CA ARG A 208 -15.58 -2.30 0.57
C ARG A 208 -16.34 -0.97 0.55
N PRO A 209 -16.51 -0.33 -0.62
CA PRO A 209 -17.25 0.92 -0.70
C PRO A 209 -18.72 0.76 -0.25
N GLU A 210 -19.29 -0.44 -0.38
CA GLU A 210 -20.62 -0.78 0.12
C GLU A 210 -20.70 -0.63 1.64
N ALA A 211 -19.71 -1.11 2.39
CA ALA A 211 -19.64 -0.98 3.84
C ALA A 211 -19.55 0.48 4.29
N PHE A 212 -18.92 1.35 3.47
CA PHE A 212 -18.93 2.78 3.71
C PHE A 212 -20.35 3.38 3.58
N VAL A 213 -21.14 2.96 2.58
CA VAL A 213 -22.53 3.41 2.42
C VAL A 213 -23.39 2.95 3.59
N GLU A 214 -23.23 1.71 4.02
CA GLU A 214 -23.94 1.17 5.20
C GLU A 214 -23.56 1.95 6.47
N MET A 215 -22.28 2.20 6.69
CA MET A 215 -21.76 3.04 7.78
C MET A 215 -22.38 4.44 7.75
N ALA A 216 -22.45 5.07 6.57
CA ALA A 216 -23.00 6.41 6.40
C ALA A 216 -24.48 6.49 6.81
N ARG A 217 -25.28 5.48 6.46
CA ARG A 217 -26.69 5.38 6.88
C ARG A 217 -26.82 5.31 8.40
N LEU A 218 -25.95 4.53 9.07
CA LEU A 218 -25.97 4.42 10.54
C LEU A 218 -25.58 5.73 11.22
N VAL A 219 -24.60 6.46 10.68
CA VAL A 219 -24.23 7.77 11.23
C VAL A 219 -25.35 8.79 11.01
N HIS A 220 -25.95 8.82 9.81
CA HIS A 220 -27.00 9.78 9.48
C HIS A 220 -28.25 9.67 10.37
N GLN A 221 -28.56 8.48 10.89
CA GLN A 221 -29.68 8.29 11.83
C GLN A 221 -29.53 9.11 13.12
N GLU A 222 -28.30 9.34 13.58
CA GLU A 222 -27.99 10.07 14.80
C GLU A 222 -27.46 11.50 14.53
N MET A 223 -26.89 11.73 13.33
CA MET A 223 -26.29 12.99 12.88
C MET A 223 -26.81 13.35 11.48
N PRO A 224 -28.05 13.87 11.34
CA PRO A 224 -28.68 14.15 10.04
C PRO A 224 -27.97 15.19 9.19
N GLU A 225 -27.15 16.06 9.80
CA GLU A 225 -26.33 17.08 9.11
C GLU A 225 -25.11 16.48 8.41
N ALA A 226 -24.68 15.26 8.78
CA ALA A 226 -23.50 14.63 8.21
C ALA A 226 -23.70 14.30 6.70
N ARG A 227 -22.67 14.53 5.92
CA ARG A 227 -22.63 14.26 4.47
C ARG A 227 -21.51 13.27 4.18
N PHE A 228 -21.74 12.43 3.16
CA PHE A 228 -20.81 11.35 2.81
C PHE A 228 -20.56 11.34 1.31
N THR A 229 -19.29 11.28 0.92
CA THR A 229 -18.93 11.20 -0.49
C THR A 229 -17.91 10.08 -0.74
N LEU A 230 -18.21 9.24 -1.76
CA LEU A 230 -17.25 8.28 -2.29
C LEU A 230 -16.60 8.86 -3.54
N TYR A 231 -15.26 8.79 -3.58
CA TYR A 231 -14.46 9.15 -4.74
C TYR A 231 -13.62 7.96 -5.19
N GLY A 232 -13.45 7.83 -6.48
CA GLY A 232 -12.58 6.84 -7.11
C GLY A 232 -13.18 6.23 -8.36
N PRO A 233 -12.34 5.69 -9.25
CA PRO A 233 -12.80 5.00 -10.45
C PRO A 233 -13.50 3.68 -10.10
N ASP A 234 -14.42 3.28 -10.96
CA ASP A 234 -15.06 1.95 -10.87
C ASP A 234 -14.03 0.84 -11.12
N ASP A 235 -14.05 -0.14 -10.24
CA ASP A 235 -13.25 -1.37 -10.33
C ASP A 235 -14.12 -2.59 -9.88
N GLY A 236 -15.38 -2.58 -10.32
CA GLY A 236 -16.36 -3.65 -10.18
C GLY A 236 -17.43 -3.44 -9.10
N SER A 237 -17.32 -2.45 -8.19
CA SER A 237 -18.30 -2.22 -7.11
C SER A 237 -19.29 -1.08 -7.36
N LEU A 238 -19.09 -0.24 -8.37
CA LEU A 238 -19.95 0.94 -8.57
C LEU A 238 -21.45 0.61 -8.76
N PRO A 239 -21.85 -0.44 -9.50
CA PRO A 239 -23.28 -0.78 -9.63
C PRO A 239 -23.93 -1.09 -8.27
N ALA A 240 -23.24 -1.81 -7.39
CA ALA A 240 -23.72 -2.13 -6.05
C ALA A 240 -23.80 -0.88 -5.16
N VAL A 241 -22.79 -0.02 -5.23
CA VAL A 241 -22.74 1.26 -4.51
C VAL A 241 -23.92 2.17 -4.93
N ARG A 242 -24.16 2.34 -6.23
CA ARG A 242 -25.28 3.15 -6.73
C ARG A 242 -26.62 2.64 -6.23
N ARG A 243 -26.86 1.33 -6.34
CA ARG A 243 -28.07 0.73 -5.80
C ARG A 243 -28.26 1.04 -4.31
N LEU A 244 -27.23 0.87 -3.50
CA LEU A 244 -27.30 1.20 -2.08
C LEU A 244 -27.54 2.69 -1.83
N ILE A 245 -26.99 3.59 -2.63
CA ILE A 245 -27.26 5.04 -2.53
C ILE A 245 -28.72 5.32 -2.85
N ASP A 246 -29.26 4.75 -3.93
CA ASP A 246 -30.64 4.96 -4.38
C ASP A 246 -31.68 4.39 -3.40
N GLU A 247 -31.36 3.30 -2.69
CA GLU A 247 -32.18 2.70 -1.64
C GLU A 247 -32.13 3.46 -0.30
N GLY A 248 -31.21 4.42 -0.17
CA GLY A 248 -30.98 5.19 1.06
C GLY A 248 -31.69 6.55 1.06
N PRO A 249 -31.55 7.31 2.15
CA PRO A 249 -32.05 8.68 2.21
C PRO A 249 -31.38 9.57 1.17
N ALA A 250 -32.19 10.33 0.42
CA ALA A 250 -31.71 11.19 -0.65
C ALA A 250 -30.71 12.25 -0.14
N GLY A 251 -29.61 12.46 -0.86
CA GLY A 251 -28.60 13.48 -0.59
C GLY A 251 -27.65 13.20 0.59
N VAL A 252 -27.80 12.06 1.28
CA VAL A 252 -26.88 11.69 2.40
C VAL A 252 -25.56 11.18 1.88
N VAL A 253 -25.59 10.25 0.93
CA VAL A 253 -24.39 9.67 0.30
C VAL A 253 -24.35 10.06 -1.16
N ARG A 254 -23.18 10.46 -1.65
CA ARG A 254 -22.95 10.82 -3.05
C ARG A 254 -21.76 10.07 -3.61
N TYR A 255 -21.84 9.62 -4.86
CA TYR A 255 -20.69 9.23 -5.65
C TYR A 255 -20.17 10.44 -6.44
N GLY A 256 -18.94 10.84 -6.18
CA GLY A 256 -18.29 12.03 -6.76
C GLY A 256 -17.39 11.74 -7.97
N GLY A 257 -17.24 10.46 -8.38
CA GLY A 257 -16.38 10.09 -9.50
C GLY A 257 -14.91 9.93 -9.12
N ALA A 258 -14.07 9.76 -10.14
CA ALA A 258 -12.62 9.74 -9.98
C ALA A 258 -12.10 11.18 -9.83
N LEU A 259 -11.06 11.35 -9.02
CA LEU A 259 -10.39 12.63 -8.80
C LEU A 259 -8.96 12.57 -9.34
N ASP A 260 -8.47 13.70 -9.83
CA ASP A 260 -7.03 13.87 -10.03
C ASP A 260 -6.29 14.10 -8.69
N PRO A 261 -4.95 14.07 -8.67
CA PRO A 261 -4.21 14.22 -7.41
C PRO A 261 -4.44 15.56 -6.68
N ALA A 262 -4.68 16.66 -7.39
CA ALA A 262 -4.94 17.96 -6.78
C ALA A 262 -6.35 18.02 -6.19
N GLU A 263 -7.34 17.51 -6.91
CA GLU A 263 -8.72 17.35 -6.45
C GLU A 263 -8.80 16.40 -5.23
N ALA A 264 -8.03 15.31 -5.24
CA ALA A 264 -7.96 14.36 -4.13
C ALA A 264 -7.40 15.04 -2.87
N HIS A 265 -6.34 15.85 -3.01
CA HIS A 265 -5.80 16.62 -1.88
C HIS A 265 -6.83 17.58 -1.30
N GLU A 266 -7.58 18.31 -2.14
CA GLU A 266 -8.63 19.22 -1.69
C GLU A 266 -9.80 18.48 -1.04
N ALA A 267 -10.18 17.31 -1.57
CA ALA A 267 -11.20 16.46 -0.97
C ALA A 267 -10.81 16.01 0.44
N TYR A 268 -9.55 15.63 0.66
CA TYR A 268 -9.06 15.35 2.03
C TYR A 268 -9.08 16.61 2.89
N ARG A 269 -8.55 17.72 2.38
CA ARG A 269 -8.43 18.96 3.14
C ARG A 269 -9.77 19.51 3.63
N SER A 270 -10.81 19.41 2.82
CA SER A 270 -12.17 19.84 3.17
C SER A 270 -12.94 18.86 4.03
N ALA A 271 -12.55 17.59 4.07
CA ALA A 271 -13.26 16.58 4.84
C ALA A 271 -12.99 16.69 6.35
N ALA A 272 -14.01 16.40 7.17
CA ALA A 272 -13.86 16.22 8.61
C ALA A 272 -13.21 14.87 8.95
N VAL A 273 -13.52 13.81 8.20
CA VAL A 273 -13.03 12.45 8.42
C VAL A 273 -12.81 11.73 7.09
N HIS A 274 -11.69 11.04 6.96
CA HIS A 274 -11.48 10.04 5.90
C HIS A 274 -11.69 8.64 6.46
N VAL A 275 -12.44 7.78 5.74
CA VAL A 275 -12.67 6.39 6.13
C VAL A 275 -12.10 5.44 5.08
N LEU A 276 -11.19 4.55 5.51
CA LEU A 276 -10.70 3.44 4.70
C LEU A 276 -11.32 2.13 5.19
N ALA A 277 -12.38 1.66 4.52
CA ALA A 277 -13.12 0.44 4.89
C ALA A 277 -12.48 -0.87 4.38
N SER A 278 -11.28 -0.79 3.78
CA SER A 278 -10.60 -1.92 3.11
C SER A 278 -10.37 -3.11 4.03
N VAL A 279 -10.43 -4.31 3.44
CA VAL A 279 -9.91 -5.54 4.08
C VAL A 279 -8.57 -5.93 3.45
N ASN A 280 -7.65 -6.42 4.29
CA ASN A 280 -6.31 -6.84 3.87
C ASN A 280 -5.60 -5.75 3.02
N GLU A 281 -5.61 -4.53 3.50
CA GLU A 281 -4.91 -3.42 2.86
C GLU A 281 -3.42 -3.48 3.19
N PRO A 282 -2.52 -3.73 2.22
CA PRO A 282 -1.11 -3.91 2.53
C PRO A 282 -0.45 -2.69 3.17
N PHE A 283 -0.91 -1.48 2.79
CA PHE A 283 -0.32 -0.23 3.29
C PHE A 283 -1.36 0.86 3.57
N GLY A 284 -2.14 1.29 2.58
CA GLY A 284 -3.14 2.36 2.74
C GLY A 284 -2.59 3.74 2.36
N MET A 285 -2.22 3.94 1.09
CA MET A 285 -1.73 5.24 0.59
C MET A 285 -2.70 6.37 0.89
N THR A 286 -4.01 6.15 0.70
CA THR A 286 -5.05 7.16 0.95
C THR A 286 -5.14 7.59 2.42
N VAL A 287 -4.72 6.72 3.34
CA VAL A 287 -4.61 7.05 4.76
C VAL A 287 -3.51 8.08 4.98
N ILE A 288 -2.29 7.82 4.47
CA ILE A 288 -1.18 8.77 4.67
C ILE A 288 -1.38 10.08 3.92
N GLU A 289 -2.08 10.06 2.79
CA GLU A 289 -2.49 11.27 2.06
C GLU A 289 -3.47 12.12 2.87
N ALA A 290 -4.50 11.49 3.48
CA ALA A 290 -5.44 12.16 4.36
C ALA A 290 -4.74 12.74 5.61
N LEU A 291 -3.84 11.98 6.24
CA LEU A 291 -3.05 12.45 7.39
C LEU A 291 -2.16 13.63 7.04
N ALA A 292 -1.54 13.63 5.85
CA ALA A 292 -0.76 14.76 5.34
C ALA A 292 -1.60 16.03 5.17
N ALA A 293 -2.84 15.88 4.68
CA ALA A 293 -3.82 16.96 4.58
C ALA A 293 -4.39 17.39 5.96
N GLY A 294 -3.98 16.74 7.05
CA GLY A 294 -4.47 17.01 8.40
C GLY A 294 -5.90 16.56 8.62
N THR A 295 -6.33 15.53 7.93
CA THR A 295 -7.68 14.96 8.06
C THR A 295 -7.63 13.74 8.97
N PRO A 296 -8.45 13.71 10.04
CA PRO A 296 -8.59 12.53 10.89
C PRO A 296 -9.03 11.30 10.10
N VAL A 297 -8.50 10.14 10.49
CA VAL A 297 -8.70 8.89 9.75
C VAL A 297 -9.36 7.84 10.62
N VAL A 298 -10.31 7.11 10.02
CA VAL A 298 -10.81 5.82 10.49
C VAL A 298 -10.36 4.76 9.50
N CYS A 299 -9.71 3.71 9.98
CA CYS A 299 -9.32 2.58 9.14
C CYS A 299 -9.60 1.24 9.83
N THR A 300 -9.50 0.15 9.08
CA THR A 300 -9.69 -1.19 9.63
C THR A 300 -8.40 -1.71 10.25
N ASP A 301 -8.50 -2.65 11.18
CA ASP A 301 -7.40 -3.39 11.81
C ASP A 301 -6.59 -4.24 10.81
N THR A 302 -7.17 -4.53 9.64
CA THR A 302 -6.51 -5.23 8.54
C THR A 302 -5.71 -4.30 7.61
N CYS A 303 -5.63 -3.00 7.91
CA CYS A 303 -4.74 -2.07 7.23
C CYS A 303 -3.31 -2.24 7.78
N GLY A 304 -2.33 -2.43 6.90
CA GLY A 304 -0.96 -2.76 7.29
C GLY A 304 -0.25 -1.74 8.18
N ILE A 305 -0.71 -0.47 8.19
CA ILE A 305 -0.17 0.59 9.04
C ILE A 305 -1.07 0.92 10.26
N ALA A 306 -2.20 0.20 10.44
CA ALA A 306 -3.18 0.50 11.48
C ALA A 306 -2.56 0.52 12.89
N ASP A 307 -1.78 -0.51 13.25
CA ASP A 307 -1.14 -0.62 14.56
C ASP A 307 -0.19 0.57 14.86
N GLU A 308 0.56 1.01 13.88
CA GLU A 308 1.47 2.16 14.02
C GLU A 308 0.69 3.46 14.23
N LEU A 309 -0.37 3.66 13.45
CA LEU A 309 -1.21 4.84 13.55
C LEU A 309 -1.98 4.89 14.87
N ALA A 310 -2.50 3.74 15.34
CA ALA A 310 -3.17 3.63 16.63
C ALA A 310 -2.23 3.98 17.79
N ARG A 311 -1.03 3.39 17.83
CA ARG A 311 -0.02 3.67 18.86
C ARG A 311 0.39 5.14 18.92
N ARG A 312 0.40 5.82 17.78
CA ARG A 312 0.73 7.26 17.68
C ARG A 312 -0.48 8.18 17.83
N GLY A 313 -1.69 7.64 18.03
CA GLY A 313 -2.92 8.43 18.13
C GLY A 313 -3.29 9.16 16.84
N ALA A 314 -2.87 8.64 15.68
CA ALA A 314 -3.09 9.26 14.37
C ALA A 314 -4.34 8.75 13.63
N ALA A 315 -4.90 7.61 14.04
CA ALA A 315 -6.11 7.05 13.46
C ALA A 315 -6.97 6.34 14.54
N LEU A 316 -8.28 6.27 14.31
CA LEU A 316 -9.14 5.30 14.97
C LEU A 316 -9.19 4.02 14.16
N VAL A 317 -8.85 2.91 14.80
CA VAL A 317 -8.83 1.58 14.19
C VAL A 317 -10.06 0.80 14.63
N THR A 318 -10.74 0.16 13.67
CA THR A 318 -11.98 -0.58 13.88
C THR A 318 -11.87 -2.00 13.30
N ASP A 319 -12.79 -2.87 13.66
CA ASP A 319 -12.94 -4.22 13.09
C ASP A 319 -13.43 -4.22 11.62
N GLY A 320 -13.70 -3.04 11.07
CA GLY A 320 -14.22 -2.87 9.71
C GLY A 320 -15.70 -3.20 9.55
N SER A 321 -16.44 -3.45 10.63
CA SER A 321 -17.91 -3.52 10.58
C SER A 321 -18.49 -2.13 10.32
N PRO A 322 -19.62 -2.00 9.59
CA PRO A 322 -20.30 -0.72 9.43
C PRO A 322 -20.63 -0.06 10.78
N GLN A 323 -21.00 -0.82 11.79
CA GLN A 323 -21.30 -0.37 13.14
C GLN A 323 -20.06 0.18 13.85
N GLY A 324 -18.93 -0.54 13.81
CA GLY A 324 -17.66 -0.11 14.39
C GLY A 324 -17.14 1.16 13.72
N MET A 325 -17.19 1.24 12.41
CA MET A 325 -16.83 2.44 11.66
C MET A 325 -17.75 3.62 11.98
N ALA A 326 -19.09 3.38 12.07
CA ALA A 326 -20.06 4.42 12.43
C ALA A 326 -19.80 4.99 13.82
N ALA A 327 -19.54 4.15 14.82
CA ALA A 327 -19.17 4.59 16.18
C ALA A 327 -17.90 5.47 16.17
N ALA A 328 -16.88 5.07 15.42
CA ALA A 328 -15.64 5.85 15.29
C ALA A 328 -15.88 7.21 14.60
N VAL A 329 -16.66 7.23 13.51
CA VAL A 329 -17.00 8.47 12.79
C VAL A 329 -17.80 9.42 13.68
N ARG A 330 -18.85 8.93 14.37
CA ARG A 330 -19.63 9.77 15.30
C ARG A 330 -18.76 10.37 16.40
N ARG A 331 -17.85 9.58 16.97
CA ARG A 331 -16.90 10.07 17.97
C ARG A 331 -16.04 11.22 17.45
N LEU A 332 -15.56 11.12 16.20
CA LEU A 332 -14.75 12.19 15.59
C LEU A 332 -15.61 13.42 15.28
N LEU A 333 -16.79 13.25 14.70
CA LEU A 333 -17.67 14.37 14.38
C LEU A 333 -18.17 15.11 15.63
N GLY A 334 -18.33 14.39 16.75
CA GLY A 334 -18.78 14.94 18.04
C GLY A 334 -17.67 15.49 18.93
N ASP A 335 -16.38 15.28 18.63
CA ASP A 335 -15.24 15.73 19.43
C ASP A 335 -14.19 16.49 18.59
N PRO A 336 -14.35 17.81 18.42
CA PRO A 336 -13.40 18.64 17.67
C PRO A 336 -11.98 18.64 18.26
N GLU A 337 -11.85 18.46 19.58
CA GLU A 337 -10.52 18.41 20.22
C GLU A 337 -9.80 17.11 19.86
N LEU A 338 -10.51 15.98 19.84
CA LEU A 338 -9.97 14.71 19.37
C LEU A 338 -9.52 14.83 17.90
N CYS A 339 -10.35 15.42 17.04
CA CYS A 339 -10.00 15.69 15.66
C CYS A 339 -8.69 16.51 15.54
N ALA A 340 -8.58 17.59 16.29
CA ALA A 340 -7.38 18.43 16.27
C ALA A 340 -6.13 17.68 16.78
N ARG A 341 -6.26 16.89 17.86
CA ARG A 341 -5.17 16.06 18.36
C ARG A 341 -4.72 15.03 17.31
N MET A 342 -5.67 14.32 16.69
CA MET A 342 -5.40 13.31 15.67
C MET A 342 -4.79 13.91 14.41
N ALA A 343 -5.28 15.07 13.97
CA ALA A 343 -4.71 15.78 12.83
C ALA A 343 -3.24 16.15 13.06
N ARG A 344 -2.89 16.66 14.25
CA ARG A 344 -1.49 16.95 14.62
C ARG A 344 -0.63 15.70 14.69
N ALA A 345 -1.14 14.63 15.31
CA ALA A 345 -0.44 13.35 15.38
C ALA A 345 -0.22 12.75 13.99
N GLY A 346 -1.24 12.82 13.14
CA GLY A 346 -1.17 12.35 11.75
C GLY A 346 -0.10 13.07 10.94
N ARG A 347 -0.05 14.40 10.96
CA ARG A 347 0.99 15.17 10.27
C ARG A 347 2.40 14.81 10.75
N ARG A 348 2.61 14.70 12.07
CA ARG A 348 3.91 14.29 12.64
C ARG A 348 4.32 12.90 12.16
N VAL A 349 3.39 11.95 12.15
CA VAL A 349 3.66 10.59 11.65
C VAL A 349 4.06 10.62 10.17
N VAL A 350 3.40 11.44 9.36
CA VAL A 350 3.77 11.60 7.95
C VAL A 350 5.15 12.21 7.81
N GLU A 351 5.47 13.26 8.51
CA GLU A 351 6.79 13.91 8.49
C GLU A 351 7.91 12.95 8.91
N ASP A 352 7.74 12.26 10.04
CA ASP A 352 8.77 11.42 10.65
C ASP A 352 8.98 10.08 9.94
N VAL A 353 7.90 9.52 9.36
CA VAL A 353 7.90 8.12 8.90
C VAL A 353 7.56 7.98 7.43
N TYR A 354 6.57 8.72 6.94
CA TYR A 354 5.97 8.54 5.62
C TYR A 354 6.27 9.67 4.64
N SER A 355 7.08 10.68 5.00
CA SER A 355 7.57 11.63 4.02
C SER A 355 8.56 10.94 3.08
N ILE A 356 8.55 11.34 1.80
CA ILE A 356 9.49 10.77 0.82
C ILE A 356 10.94 11.02 1.23
N GLY A 357 11.19 12.12 1.97
CA GLY A 357 12.50 12.42 2.55
C GLY A 357 12.93 11.37 3.57
N ALA A 358 12.07 11.07 4.57
CA ALA A 358 12.36 10.04 5.57
C ALA A 358 12.53 8.64 4.96
N VAL A 359 11.78 8.34 3.89
CA VAL A 359 11.95 7.09 3.13
C VAL A 359 13.30 7.05 2.41
N ALA A 360 13.71 8.16 1.80
CA ALA A 360 15.01 8.25 1.11
C ALA A 360 16.19 8.12 2.08
N ASP A 361 16.10 8.69 3.30
CA ASP A 361 17.13 8.50 4.34
C ASP A 361 17.33 7.02 4.65
N ARG A 362 16.24 6.27 4.83
CA ARG A 362 16.27 4.81 5.05
C ARG A 362 16.83 4.05 3.85
N LEU A 363 16.46 4.45 2.63
CA LEU A 363 17.00 3.85 1.40
C LEU A 363 18.49 4.04 1.29
N GLU A 364 19.00 5.25 1.54
CA GLU A 364 20.44 5.52 1.50
C GLU A 364 21.21 4.70 2.55
N GLU A 365 20.65 4.54 3.75
CA GLU A 365 21.24 3.69 4.79
C GLU A 365 21.29 2.22 4.33
N ILE A 366 20.20 1.69 3.76
CA ILE A 366 20.14 0.33 3.24
C ILE A 366 21.13 0.14 2.09
N TYR A 367 21.28 1.11 1.19
CA TYR A 367 22.19 1.04 0.05
C TYR A 367 23.66 1.07 0.48
N ARG A 368 24.00 1.78 1.54
CA ARG A 368 25.36 1.76 2.15
C ARG A 368 25.64 0.46 2.90
N GLY A 369 24.65 -0.40 3.10
CA GLY A 369 24.75 -1.65 3.86
C GLY A 369 24.57 -1.50 5.36
N GLY A 370 24.09 -0.34 5.79
CA GLY A 370 23.70 -0.05 7.16
C GLY A 370 22.29 -0.56 7.48
N GLY A 371 21.86 -0.31 8.71
CA GLY A 371 20.54 -0.65 9.24
C GLY A 371 20.57 -1.93 10.10
N ARG A 372 19.85 -1.88 11.22
CA ARG A 372 19.71 -3.04 12.12
C ARG A 372 18.89 -4.13 11.45
N ASP A 373 19.31 -5.39 11.62
CA ASP A 373 18.46 -6.53 11.25
C ASP A 373 17.30 -6.64 12.24
N GLU A 374 16.11 -6.27 11.80
CA GLU A 374 14.92 -6.29 12.64
C GLU A 374 14.39 -7.70 12.94
N ARG A 375 15.07 -8.77 12.48
CA ARG A 375 14.76 -10.15 12.85
C ARG A 375 15.07 -10.45 14.32
N THR A 376 15.98 -9.70 14.95
CA THR A 376 16.44 -9.91 16.33
C THR A 376 15.72 -9.06 17.39
N GLY A 377 14.79 -8.17 17.00
CA GLY A 377 14.07 -7.25 17.89
C GLY A 377 12.67 -7.69 18.31
N GLY A 378 12.44 -8.98 18.55
CA GLY A 378 11.17 -9.54 19.00
C GLY A 378 11.13 -9.89 20.50
N GLY A 379 11.47 -8.92 21.37
CA GLY A 379 11.27 -9.03 22.82
C GLY A 379 10.22 -8.01 23.29
N GLY A 380 8.93 -8.32 23.14
CA GLY A 380 7.84 -7.46 23.58
C GLY A 380 6.53 -8.25 23.66
N THR A 381 6.31 -8.93 24.82
CA THR A 381 5.04 -9.40 25.40
C THR A 381 4.09 -10.16 24.49
N ASP A 382 4.32 -11.48 24.39
CA ASP A 382 3.26 -12.48 24.26
C ASP A 382 2.38 -12.46 25.52
N HIS A 383 1.28 -11.69 25.46
CA HIS A 383 0.17 -11.84 26.37
C HIS A 383 -1.08 -12.04 25.51
N ALA A 384 -1.37 -13.26 25.15
CA ALA A 384 -2.67 -13.87 24.86
C ALA A 384 -2.51 -15.10 23.96
N ALA A 385 -1.99 -16.18 24.51
CA ALA A 385 -2.16 -17.53 23.97
C ALA A 385 -1.93 -18.56 25.08
N ARG A 386 -2.75 -18.53 26.08
CA ARG A 386 -2.99 -19.64 27.01
C ARG A 386 -4.46 -19.58 27.37
N GLU A 387 -5.22 -20.45 26.69
CA GLU A 387 -6.43 -21.13 27.18
C GLU A 387 -7.21 -21.66 25.98
N ALA A 388 -6.94 -22.86 25.59
CA ALA A 388 -7.85 -23.82 24.97
C ALA A 388 -7.15 -25.17 24.78
N ASP A 389 -6.78 -25.81 25.93
CA ASP A 389 -6.61 -27.25 25.97
C ASP A 389 -7.79 -27.81 26.79
N GLY A 390 -8.86 -28.16 26.11
CA GLY A 390 -10.10 -28.71 26.62
C GLY A 390 -10.42 -30.01 25.88
N ARG A 391 -10.19 -31.13 26.54
CA ARG A 391 -10.44 -32.51 26.12
C ARG A 391 -11.85 -32.74 25.56
N PRO A 392 -12.05 -33.74 24.68
CA PRO A 392 -13.36 -34.07 24.13
C PRO A 392 -14.25 -34.76 25.15
N GLY A 393 -15.36 -34.14 25.50
CA GLY A 393 -16.44 -34.70 26.29
C GLY A 393 -17.56 -35.20 25.38
N GLN A 394 -17.87 -36.44 25.55
CA GLN A 394 -18.98 -37.31 25.17
C GLN A 394 -20.23 -36.62 24.56
N GLU A 395 -20.63 -37.14 23.38
CA GLU A 395 -21.96 -37.01 22.83
C GLU A 395 -23.06 -37.58 23.76
N PRO A 396 -24.21 -36.89 23.88
CA PRO A 396 -25.41 -37.57 24.33
C PRO A 396 -26.23 -38.09 23.15
N ALA A 397 -26.61 -39.33 23.28
CA ALA A 397 -27.42 -40.13 22.36
C ALA A 397 -28.74 -39.48 21.99
N THR A 398 -29.07 -39.54 20.70
CA THR A 398 -30.40 -39.26 20.14
C THR A 398 -31.36 -40.45 20.42
N PRO A 399 -32.59 -40.21 20.82
CA PRO A 399 -33.63 -41.26 20.83
C PRO A 399 -34.24 -41.42 19.45
N SER A 400 -34.28 -42.67 19.01
CA SER A 400 -34.99 -43.17 17.82
C SER A 400 -36.50 -43.06 17.97
N PRO A 401 -37.28 -42.81 16.91
CA PRO A 401 -38.72 -42.93 16.92
C PRO A 401 -39.13 -44.34 16.56
N ALA A 402 -40.08 -44.88 17.29
CA ALA A 402 -40.89 -46.04 16.95
C ALA A 402 -42.34 -45.80 17.34
N PRO A 403 -43.31 -46.56 16.79
CA PRO A 403 -43.51 -47.08 15.46
C PRO A 403 -44.57 -46.27 14.69
#